data_bf1697173786ec475e00a31cbfe69621
#
_entry.id   bf1697173786ec475e00a31cbfe69621
#
_cell.length_a   1.000
_cell.length_b   1.000
_cell.length_c   1.000
_cell.angle_alpha   90.00
_cell.angle_beta   90.00
_cell.angle_gamma   90.00
#
_symmetry.space_group_name_H-M   'P 1'
#
loop_
_entity.id
_entity.type
_entity.pdbx_description
1 polymer ?
#
loop_
_entity_poly.entity_id
_entity_poly.type
_entity_poly.pdbx_seq_one_letter_code
_entity_poly.pdbx_strand_id
1 'polypeptide(L)'
;MKNILEMLEHSAERFPEKTVFADENKSVTYGEFLKTAQCIGSKIAAAGVYKAPVAVIAERSVENLAAMFGVLYAGCFYTVIDADMPAERIKAIFETLNPAAVLVTDACKSKICELDFGGTVLYYNEAAAYAPNKEVLREIRNNAVDTDPAYVLFTSGSTGVPKGAVVNHRSVLA
;
A
#
# COMPACT_ATOMS: atom_id res chain seq x y z
N MET A 1 11.08 -17.61 4.53
CA MET A 1 10.51 -16.39 3.89
C MET A 1 11.05 -15.16 4.60
N LYS A 2 11.42 -14.13 3.86
CA LYS A 2 11.91 -12.85 4.41
C LYS A 2 10.89 -11.72 4.27
N ASN A 3 9.91 -11.90 3.37
CA ASN A 3 8.99 -10.83 3.01
C ASN A 3 7.60 -11.41 2.72
N ILE A 4 6.55 -10.68 3.09
CA ILE A 4 5.14 -11.07 2.87
C ILE A 4 4.85 -11.34 1.39
N LEU A 5 5.50 -10.60 0.49
CA LEU A 5 5.30 -10.75 -0.96
C LEU A 5 5.67 -12.14 -1.49
N GLU A 6 6.59 -12.84 -0.83
CA GLU A 6 6.98 -14.22 -1.24
C GLU A 6 5.78 -15.19 -1.14
N MET A 7 4.86 -14.97 -0.19
CA MET A 7 3.63 -15.77 -0.08
C MET A 7 2.72 -15.57 -1.29
N LEU A 8 2.54 -14.31 -1.71
CA LEU A 8 1.75 -13.97 -2.88
C LEU A 8 2.38 -14.54 -4.15
N GLU A 9 3.69 -14.33 -4.33
CA GLU A 9 4.45 -14.77 -5.50
C GLU A 9 4.41 -16.31 -5.64
N HIS A 10 4.66 -17.03 -4.55
CA HIS A 10 4.58 -18.50 -4.55
C HIS A 10 3.17 -19.01 -4.86
N SER A 11 2.13 -18.36 -4.34
CA SER A 11 0.75 -18.73 -4.62
C SER A 11 0.36 -18.43 -6.07
N ALA A 12 0.79 -17.27 -6.60
CA ALA A 12 0.54 -16.86 -7.98
C ALA A 12 1.26 -17.76 -9.00
N GLU A 13 2.45 -18.26 -8.66
CA GLU A 13 3.19 -19.22 -9.51
C GLU A 13 2.46 -20.57 -9.60
N ARG A 14 1.91 -21.05 -8.48
CA ARG A 14 1.25 -22.37 -8.41
C ARG A 14 -0.20 -22.34 -8.89
N PHE A 15 -0.91 -21.24 -8.68
CA PHE A 15 -2.36 -21.14 -8.91
C PHE A 15 -2.74 -19.79 -9.54
N PRO A 16 -2.16 -19.40 -10.70
CA PRO A 16 -2.34 -18.06 -11.28
C PRO A 16 -3.80 -17.70 -11.54
N GLU A 17 -4.61 -18.68 -11.99
CA GLU A 17 -6.02 -18.48 -12.36
C GLU A 17 -7.00 -18.61 -11.19
N LYS A 18 -6.52 -19.00 -10.00
CA LYS A 18 -7.40 -19.13 -8.84
C LYS A 18 -7.72 -17.74 -8.28
N THR A 19 -8.99 -17.51 -7.96
CA THR A 19 -9.43 -16.28 -7.28
C THR A 19 -8.73 -16.15 -5.93
N VAL A 20 -8.09 -15.00 -5.70
CA VAL A 20 -7.44 -14.67 -4.43
C VAL A 20 -8.30 -13.77 -3.58
N PHE A 21 -8.93 -12.76 -4.18
CA PHE A 21 -9.82 -11.82 -3.50
C PHE A 21 -11.08 -11.56 -4.32
N ALA A 22 -12.16 -11.30 -3.63
CA ALA A 22 -13.42 -10.86 -4.22
C ALA A 22 -14.10 -9.85 -3.28
N ASP A 23 -14.75 -8.87 -3.85
CA ASP A 23 -15.69 -7.96 -3.19
C ASP A 23 -17.05 -8.02 -3.91
N GLU A 24 -17.98 -7.13 -3.56
CA GLU A 24 -19.30 -7.10 -4.15
C GLU A 24 -19.30 -6.78 -5.66
N ASN A 25 -18.26 -6.13 -6.17
CA ASN A 25 -18.19 -5.62 -7.53
C ASN A 25 -17.30 -6.46 -8.44
N LYS A 26 -16.26 -7.10 -7.90
CA LYS A 26 -15.30 -7.85 -8.69
C LYS A 26 -14.59 -8.94 -7.92
N SER A 27 -14.04 -9.88 -8.67
CA SER A 27 -13.07 -10.86 -8.18
C SER A 27 -11.80 -10.77 -9.02
N VAL A 28 -10.66 -11.08 -8.40
CA VAL A 28 -9.35 -11.10 -9.07
C VAL A 28 -8.62 -12.40 -8.78
N THR A 29 -7.89 -12.90 -9.76
CA THR A 29 -7.03 -14.07 -9.63
C THR A 29 -5.69 -13.69 -8.98
N TYR A 30 -4.92 -14.70 -8.54
CA TYR A 30 -3.56 -14.48 -8.03
C TYR A 30 -2.66 -13.82 -9.08
N GLY A 31 -2.75 -14.23 -10.35
CA GLY A 31 -1.95 -13.66 -11.44
C GLY A 31 -2.26 -12.19 -11.70
N GLU A 32 -3.56 -11.85 -11.77
CA GLU A 32 -4.02 -10.47 -11.96
C GLU A 32 -3.63 -9.58 -10.77
N PHE A 33 -3.85 -10.06 -9.56
CA PHE A 33 -3.51 -9.33 -8.34
C PHE A 33 -2.00 -9.05 -8.24
N LEU A 34 -1.17 -10.07 -8.47
CA LEU A 34 0.28 -9.96 -8.49
C LEU A 34 0.73 -8.91 -9.50
N LYS A 35 0.22 -8.98 -10.74
CA LYS A 35 0.54 -8.02 -11.80
C LYS A 35 0.17 -6.60 -11.40
N THR A 36 -1.04 -6.39 -10.88
CA THR A 36 -1.52 -5.07 -10.44
C THR A 36 -0.65 -4.51 -9.32
N ALA A 37 -0.30 -5.31 -8.32
CA ALA A 37 0.58 -4.89 -7.24
C ALA A 37 1.98 -4.50 -7.75
N GLN A 38 2.53 -5.24 -8.72
CA GLN A 38 3.81 -4.90 -9.35
C GLN A 38 3.75 -3.60 -10.17
N CYS A 39 2.63 -3.34 -10.87
CA CYS A 39 2.41 -2.08 -11.59
C CYS A 39 2.43 -0.90 -10.61
N ILE A 40 1.64 -1.00 -9.53
CA ILE A 40 1.54 0.04 -8.49
C ILE A 40 2.92 0.26 -7.83
N GLY A 41 3.61 -0.80 -7.46
CA GLY A 41 4.95 -0.71 -6.88
C GLY A 41 5.95 -0.02 -7.78
N SER A 42 5.90 -0.31 -9.09
CA SER A 42 6.75 0.35 -10.10
C SER A 42 6.43 1.83 -10.25
N LYS A 43 5.15 2.22 -10.19
CA LYS A 43 4.75 3.63 -10.23
C LYS A 43 5.22 4.40 -9.01
N ILE A 44 5.11 3.81 -7.81
CA ILE A 44 5.60 4.42 -6.56
C ILE A 44 7.12 4.59 -6.62
N ALA A 45 7.85 3.57 -7.05
CA ALA A 45 9.31 3.63 -7.21
C ALA A 45 9.73 4.70 -8.24
N ALA A 46 9.00 4.80 -9.38
CA ALA A 46 9.23 5.83 -10.39
C ALA A 46 8.98 7.27 -9.87
N ALA A 47 8.14 7.43 -8.85
CA ALA A 47 7.94 8.69 -8.14
C ALA A 47 9.07 9.00 -7.13
N GLY A 48 10.11 8.16 -7.03
CA GLY A 48 11.25 8.35 -6.13
C GLY A 48 10.96 8.00 -4.66
N VAL A 49 9.86 7.30 -4.37
CA VAL A 49 9.47 6.92 -3.01
C VAL A 49 10.02 5.54 -2.68
N TYR A 50 10.88 5.47 -1.66
CA TYR A 50 11.54 4.24 -1.23
C TYR A 50 11.81 4.27 0.28
N LYS A 51 11.62 3.13 0.97
CA LYS A 51 11.77 2.96 2.43
C LYS A 51 11.08 4.07 3.25
N ALA A 52 9.91 4.46 2.81
CA ALA A 52 9.15 5.57 3.36
C ALA A 52 7.68 5.16 3.58
N PRO A 53 6.96 5.87 4.47
CA PRO A 53 5.54 5.62 4.67
C PRO A 53 4.71 6.13 3.49
N VAL A 54 3.74 5.32 3.06
CA VAL A 54 2.73 5.67 2.07
C VAL A 54 1.36 5.52 2.71
N ALA A 55 0.57 6.59 2.73
CA ALA A 55 -0.82 6.51 3.15
C ALA A 55 -1.68 5.99 1.99
N VAL A 56 -2.54 5.03 2.26
CA VAL A 56 -3.49 4.49 1.28
C VAL A 56 -4.89 4.94 1.69
N ILE A 57 -5.50 5.82 0.91
CA ILE A 57 -6.89 6.27 1.12
C ILE A 57 -7.79 5.47 0.20
N ALA A 58 -8.56 4.57 0.77
CA ALA A 58 -9.36 3.63 0.03
C ALA A 58 -10.58 3.15 0.82
N GLU A 59 -11.61 2.75 0.10
CA GLU A 59 -12.72 1.97 0.62
C GLU A 59 -12.29 0.51 0.84
N ARG A 60 -13.14 -0.28 1.51
CA ARG A 60 -12.92 -1.73 1.66
C ARG A 60 -13.18 -2.44 0.32
N SER A 61 -12.12 -2.67 -0.44
CA SER A 61 -12.20 -3.21 -1.79
C SER A 61 -10.96 -4.06 -2.13
N VAL A 62 -11.05 -4.81 -3.22
CA VAL A 62 -9.89 -5.49 -3.81
C VAL A 62 -8.79 -4.48 -4.21
N GLU A 63 -9.18 -3.26 -4.61
CA GLU A 63 -8.25 -2.20 -4.97
C GLU A 63 -7.40 -1.74 -3.78
N ASN A 64 -8.02 -1.64 -2.60
CA ASN A 64 -7.30 -1.33 -1.37
C ASN A 64 -6.21 -2.38 -1.10
N LEU A 65 -6.55 -3.67 -1.21
CA LEU A 65 -5.57 -4.74 -1.02
C LEU A 65 -4.43 -4.66 -2.05
N ALA A 66 -4.76 -4.42 -3.33
CA ALA A 66 -3.74 -4.27 -4.37
C ALA A 66 -2.85 -3.05 -4.14
N ALA A 67 -3.40 -1.94 -3.62
CA ALA A 67 -2.65 -0.76 -3.23
C ALA A 67 -1.66 -1.06 -2.10
N MET A 68 -2.10 -1.77 -1.04
CA MET A 68 -1.26 -2.19 0.08
C MET A 68 -0.07 -3.03 -0.40
N PHE A 69 -0.32 -4.06 -1.21
CA PHE A 69 0.75 -4.89 -1.77
C PHE A 69 1.65 -4.12 -2.74
N GLY A 70 1.09 -3.19 -3.51
CA GLY A 70 1.87 -2.30 -4.38
C GLY A 70 2.86 -1.44 -3.60
N VAL A 71 2.45 -0.90 -2.45
CA VAL A 71 3.35 -0.15 -1.56
C VAL A 71 4.51 -1.04 -1.08
N LEU A 72 4.22 -2.29 -0.72
CA LEU A 72 5.26 -3.25 -0.30
C LEU A 72 6.21 -3.59 -1.46
N TYR A 73 5.71 -3.70 -2.71
CA TYR A 73 6.56 -3.90 -3.89
C TYR A 73 7.53 -2.75 -4.14
N ALA A 74 7.16 -1.52 -3.78
CA ALA A 74 8.05 -0.36 -3.83
C ALA A 74 9.10 -0.34 -2.71
N GLY A 75 9.12 -1.34 -1.81
CA GLY A 75 9.99 -1.34 -0.63
C GLY A 75 9.59 -0.30 0.42
N CYS A 76 8.37 0.16 0.37
CA CYS A 76 7.74 1.10 1.29
C CYS A 76 6.85 0.36 2.29
N PHE A 77 6.33 1.07 3.27
CA PHE A 77 5.34 0.55 4.21
C PHE A 77 4.09 1.42 4.20
N TYR A 78 2.93 0.81 4.46
CA TYR A 78 1.67 1.52 4.32
C TYR A 78 0.96 1.77 5.65
N THR A 79 0.06 2.77 5.62
CA THR A 79 -1.05 2.88 6.55
C THR A 79 -2.33 3.05 5.76
N VAL A 80 -3.37 2.31 6.12
CA VAL A 80 -4.68 2.43 5.48
C VAL A 80 -5.49 3.50 6.20
N ILE A 81 -6.02 4.41 5.43
CA ILE A 81 -6.93 5.47 5.87
C ILE A 81 -8.31 5.17 5.29
N ASP A 82 -9.28 4.98 6.17
CA ASP A 82 -10.68 4.83 5.78
C ASP A 82 -11.19 6.16 5.20
N ALA A 83 -11.82 6.12 4.04
CA ALA A 83 -12.34 7.31 3.37
C ALA A 83 -13.42 8.05 4.20
N ASP A 84 -14.13 7.32 5.07
CA ASP A 84 -15.15 7.89 5.95
C ASP A 84 -14.56 8.57 7.21
N MET A 85 -13.24 8.43 7.41
CA MET A 85 -12.58 9.07 8.55
C MET A 85 -12.66 10.60 8.44
N PRO A 86 -12.95 11.33 9.54
CA PRO A 86 -12.94 12.80 9.54
C PRO A 86 -11.60 13.37 9.10
N ALA A 87 -11.61 14.43 8.26
CA ALA A 87 -10.41 15.05 7.71
C ALA A 87 -9.40 15.48 8.80
N GLU A 88 -9.89 16.03 9.91
CA GLU A 88 -9.04 16.45 11.04
C GLU A 88 -8.25 15.27 11.64
N ARG A 89 -8.87 14.09 11.70
CA ARG A 89 -8.19 12.89 12.19
C ARG A 89 -7.14 12.40 11.19
N ILE A 90 -7.44 12.47 9.90
CA ILE A 90 -6.46 12.09 8.85
C ILE A 90 -5.26 13.05 8.90
N LYS A 91 -5.50 14.36 9.04
CA LYS A 91 -4.43 15.36 9.19
C LYS A 91 -3.54 15.04 10.39
N ALA A 92 -4.13 14.73 11.55
CA ALA A 92 -3.35 14.36 12.74
C ALA A 92 -2.54 13.06 12.54
N ILE A 93 -3.07 12.08 11.77
CA ILE A 93 -2.31 10.90 11.36
C ILE A 93 -1.16 11.30 10.43
N PHE A 94 -1.39 12.17 9.46
CA PHE A 94 -0.36 12.65 8.53
C PHE A 94 0.76 13.41 9.22
N GLU A 95 0.43 14.25 10.22
CA GLU A 95 1.43 14.93 11.05
C GLU A 95 2.34 13.95 11.79
N THR A 96 1.79 12.83 12.28
CA THR A 96 2.56 11.80 12.97
C THR A 96 3.31 10.89 12.02
N LEU A 97 2.67 10.45 10.92
CA LEU A 97 3.23 9.51 9.94
C LEU A 97 4.25 10.18 9.02
N ASN A 98 4.02 11.45 8.67
CA ASN A 98 4.76 12.20 7.65
C ASN A 98 4.89 11.41 6.33
N PRO A 99 3.77 11.07 5.66
CA PRO A 99 3.82 10.19 4.50
C PRO A 99 4.58 10.83 3.35
N ALA A 100 5.47 10.07 2.71
CA ALA A 100 6.19 10.51 1.51
C ALA A 100 5.28 10.57 0.28
N ALA A 101 4.24 9.75 0.27
CA ALA A 101 3.21 9.75 -0.77
C ALA A 101 1.85 9.32 -0.21
N VAL A 102 0.81 9.70 -0.93
CA VAL A 102 -0.56 9.21 -0.71
C VAL A 102 -1.02 8.50 -1.97
N LEU A 103 -1.46 7.25 -1.83
CA LEU A 103 -2.10 6.48 -2.90
C LEU A 103 -3.62 6.48 -2.66
N VAL A 104 -4.37 6.97 -3.62
CA VAL A 104 -5.82 7.20 -3.49
C VAL A 104 -6.56 6.37 -4.52
N THR A 105 -7.60 5.63 -4.10
CA THR A 105 -8.54 5.02 -5.05
C THR A 105 -9.42 6.08 -5.70
N ASP A 106 -9.92 5.81 -6.92
CA ASP A 106 -10.69 6.82 -7.66
C ASP A 106 -11.97 7.25 -6.95
N ALA A 107 -12.60 6.33 -6.20
CA ALA A 107 -13.76 6.63 -5.37
C ALA A 107 -13.46 7.65 -4.25
N CYS A 108 -12.21 7.74 -3.82
CA CYS A 108 -11.77 8.57 -2.70
C CYS A 108 -11.05 9.87 -3.12
N LYS A 109 -11.07 10.23 -4.41
CA LYS A 109 -10.37 11.44 -4.92
C LYS A 109 -10.79 12.74 -4.22
N SER A 110 -12.06 12.90 -3.87
CA SER A 110 -12.54 14.08 -3.16
C SER A 110 -11.88 14.24 -1.79
N LYS A 111 -11.59 13.13 -1.12
CA LYS A 111 -11.00 13.14 0.23
C LYS A 111 -9.61 13.77 0.24
N ILE A 112 -8.77 13.48 -0.76
CA ILE A 112 -7.42 14.08 -0.79
C ILE A 112 -7.46 15.60 -1.01
N CYS A 113 -8.45 16.10 -1.75
CA CYS A 113 -8.65 17.55 -1.92
C CYS A 113 -9.00 18.26 -0.60
N GLU A 114 -9.73 17.60 0.30
CA GLU A 114 -10.07 18.12 1.63
C GLU A 114 -8.86 18.21 2.57
N LEU A 115 -7.84 17.39 2.32
CA LEU A 115 -6.67 17.26 3.21
C LEU A 115 -5.58 18.30 2.94
N ASP A 116 -5.61 18.96 1.79
CA ASP A 116 -4.57 19.93 1.35
C ASP A 116 -3.14 19.34 1.48
N PHE A 117 -2.97 18.10 1.03
CA PHE A 117 -1.71 17.39 1.12
C PHE A 117 -0.73 17.89 0.06
N GLY A 118 0.35 18.55 0.49
CA GLY A 118 1.36 19.15 -0.39
C GLY A 118 2.43 18.18 -0.94
N GLY A 119 2.31 16.89 -0.66
CA GLY A 119 3.27 15.86 -1.10
C GLY A 119 2.85 15.16 -2.39
N THR A 120 3.49 14.02 -2.67
CA THR A 120 3.20 13.20 -3.85
C THR A 120 1.87 12.48 -3.72
N VAL A 121 0.93 12.75 -4.63
CA VAL A 121 -0.34 12.04 -4.74
C VAL A 121 -0.32 11.13 -5.95
N LEU A 122 -0.65 9.85 -5.74
CA LEU A 122 -0.76 8.84 -6.77
C LEU A 122 -2.21 8.34 -6.83
N TYR A 123 -2.73 8.18 -8.04
CA TYR A 123 -4.07 7.65 -8.24
C TYR A 123 -4.02 6.18 -8.62
N TYR A 124 -4.90 5.38 -8.01
CA TYR A 124 -4.90 3.92 -8.16
C TYR A 124 -4.95 3.48 -9.62
N ASN A 125 -5.90 3.98 -10.42
CA ASN A 125 -6.06 3.54 -11.81
C ASN A 125 -4.84 3.86 -12.67
N GLU A 126 -4.19 5.01 -12.45
CA GLU A 126 -2.95 5.37 -13.13
C GLU A 126 -1.80 4.46 -12.70
N ALA A 127 -1.72 4.15 -11.41
CA ALA A 127 -0.68 3.29 -10.87
C ALA A 127 -0.88 1.82 -11.31
N ALA A 128 -2.11 1.33 -11.32
CA ALA A 128 -2.46 -0.02 -11.77
C ALA A 128 -2.26 -0.23 -13.29
N ALA A 129 -2.39 0.84 -14.08
CA ALA A 129 -2.12 0.83 -15.52
C ALA A 129 -0.65 1.07 -15.89
N TYR A 130 0.21 1.37 -14.91
CA TYR A 130 1.63 1.63 -15.15
C TYR A 130 2.37 0.36 -15.60
N ALA A 131 3.34 0.49 -16.49
CA ALA A 131 4.15 -0.65 -16.93
C ALA A 131 5.05 -1.15 -15.79
N PRO A 132 5.00 -2.44 -15.43
CA PRO A 132 5.81 -2.96 -14.33
C PRO A 132 7.30 -2.99 -14.72
N ASN A 133 8.14 -2.38 -13.89
CA ASN A 133 9.59 -2.42 -14.05
C ASN A 133 10.19 -3.52 -13.16
N LYS A 134 10.31 -4.71 -13.74
CA LYS A 134 10.79 -5.90 -13.00
C LYS A 134 12.22 -5.77 -12.48
N GLU A 135 13.08 -4.99 -13.14
CA GLU A 135 14.47 -4.78 -12.72
C GLU A 135 14.52 -3.95 -11.44
N VAL A 136 13.81 -2.82 -11.42
CA VAL A 136 13.69 -1.97 -10.24
C VAL A 136 13.07 -2.72 -9.06
N LEU A 137 11.98 -3.47 -9.30
CA LEU A 137 11.34 -4.24 -8.23
C LEU A 137 12.26 -5.34 -7.68
N ARG A 138 13.07 -5.97 -8.55
CA ARG A 138 14.07 -6.97 -8.14
C ARG A 138 15.18 -6.33 -7.30
N GLU A 139 15.68 -5.17 -7.68
CA GLU A 139 16.68 -4.43 -6.92
C GLU A 139 16.16 -4.05 -5.53
N ILE A 140 14.94 -3.50 -5.46
CA ILE A 140 14.25 -3.20 -4.20
C ILE A 140 14.16 -4.47 -3.33
N ARG A 141 13.74 -5.60 -3.92
CA ARG A 141 13.61 -6.87 -3.21
C ARG A 141 14.95 -7.38 -2.67
N ASN A 142 16.02 -7.26 -3.43
CA ASN A 142 17.36 -7.72 -3.02
C ASN A 142 17.89 -6.93 -1.81
N ASN A 143 17.48 -5.67 -1.66
CA ASN A 143 17.86 -4.79 -0.57
C ASN A 143 16.88 -4.85 0.63
N ALA A 144 15.81 -5.65 0.55
CA ALA A 144 14.84 -5.80 1.60
C ALA A 144 15.31 -6.79 2.68
N VAL A 145 14.99 -6.48 3.92
CA VAL A 145 15.21 -7.35 5.09
C VAL A 145 13.88 -7.61 5.80
N ASP A 146 13.81 -8.71 6.54
CA ASP A 146 12.57 -9.11 7.23
C ASP A 146 12.15 -8.16 8.37
N THR A 147 13.08 -7.34 8.85
CA THR A 147 12.83 -6.28 9.83
C THR A 147 12.37 -4.96 9.22
N ASP A 148 12.36 -4.83 7.87
CA ASP A 148 11.78 -3.66 7.22
C ASP A 148 10.31 -3.54 7.62
N PRO A 149 9.79 -2.32 7.86
CA PRO A 149 8.39 -2.08 8.13
C PRO A 149 7.50 -2.59 7.00
N ALA A 150 6.38 -3.21 7.35
CA ALA A 150 5.34 -3.60 6.40
C ALA A 150 4.16 -2.61 6.45
N TYR A 151 3.70 -2.28 7.66
CA TYR A 151 2.61 -1.32 7.83
C TYR A 151 2.63 -0.64 9.21
N VAL A 152 1.85 0.43 9.31
CA VAL A 152 1.59 1.14 10.57
C VAL A 152 0.09 1.13 10.85
N LEU A 153 -0.28 0.74 12.06
CA LEU A 153 -1.65 0.84 12.58
C LEU A 153 -1.74 2.00 13.55
N PHE A 154 -2.69 2.90 13.32
CA PHE A 154 -2.97 4.01 14.23
C PHE A 154 -4.07 3.68 15.22
N THR A 155 -3.80 3.91 16.48
CA THR A 155 -4.79 3.80 17.56
C THR A 155 -5.15 5.17 18.10
N SER A 156 -6.36 5.31 18.67
CA SER A 156 -6.74 6.50 19.42
C SER A 156 -5.93 6.53 20.70
N GLY A 157 -4.91 7.40 20.76
CA GLY A 157 -4.17 7.64 22.00
C GLY A 157 -5.04 8.33 23.05
N SER A 158 -4.86 7.99 24.32
CA SER A 158 -5.53 8.65 25.48
C SER A 158 -5.24 10.16 25.56
N THR A 159 -4.21 10.64 24.85
CA THR A 159 -3.78 12.05 24.79
C THR A 159 -4.34 12.80 23.59
N GLY A 160 -5.23 12.18 22.78
CA GLY A 160 -5.77 12.78 21.55
C GLY A 160 -4.86 12.70 20.33
N VAL A 161 -3.54 12.56 20.51
CA VAL A 161 -2.59 12.40 19.40
C VAL A 161 -2.59 10.93 18.94
N PRO A 162 -2.78 10.66 17.63
CA PRO A 162 -2.73 9.31 17.11
C PRO A 162 -1.35 8.65 17.36
N LYS A 163 -1.35 7.42 17.84
CA LYS A 163 -0.13 6.63 18.03
C LYS A 163 -0.06 5.55 16.99
N GLY A 164 1.05 5.49 16.24
CA GLY A 164 1.30 4.49 15.21
C GLY A 164 2.10 3.30 15.76
N ALA A 165 1.55 2.09 15.65
CA ALA A 165 2.28 0.85 15.91
C ALA A 165 2.86 0.33 14.60
N VAL A 166 4.18 0.26 14.49
CA VAL A 166 4.88 -0.25 13.31
C VAL A 166 4.98 -1.76 13.39
N VAL A 167 4.56 -2.44 12.32
CA VAL A 167 4.65 -3.89 12.16
C VAL A 167 5.59 -4.19 10.99
N ASN A 168 6.59 -5.04 11.22
CA ASN A 168 7.56 -5.45 10.20
C ASN A 168 7.15 -6.78 9.53
N HIS A 169 7.82 -7.11 8.42
CA HIS A 169 7.54 -8.34 7.68
C HIS A 169 7.71 -9.60 8.53
N ARG A 170 8.73 -9.65 9.38
CA ARG A 170 8.98 -10.79 10.28
C ARG A 170 7.80 -11.05 11.22
N SER A 171 7.22 -9.99 11.79
CA SER A 171 6.09 -10.11 12.72
C SER A 171 4.81 -10.62 12.06
N VAL A 172 4.67 -10.41 10.74
CA VAL A 172 3.53 -10.94 9.97
C VAL A 172 3.74 -12.40 9.59
N LEU A 173 5.00 -12.83 9.42
CA LEU A 173 5.36 -14.18 8.99
C LEU A 173 5.53 -15.17 10.15
N ALA A 174 5.58 -14.69 11.39
CA ALA A 174 5.75 -15.50 12.60
C ALA A 174 4.44 -16.15 13.03
#